data_abb5025fb79882d6e726bf1a5f3516d5
#
_entry.id   abb5025fb79882d6e726bf1a5f3516d5
#
_cell.length_a   1.000
_cell.length_b   1.000
_cell.length_c   1.000
_cell.angle_alpha   90.00
_cell.angle_beta   90.00
_cell.angle_gamma   90.00
#
_symmetry.space_group_name_H-M   'P 1'
#
loop_
_entity.id
_entity.type
_entity.pdbx_description
1 polymer ?
#
loop_
_entity_poly.entity_id
_entity_poly.type
_entity_poly.pdbx_seq_one_letter_code
_entity_poly.pdbx_strand_id
1 'polypeptide(L)'
;MKIRVSWVAPVSNWASIWLEKQDLARHLGKSYTLEAARYAGTPVMVTAAASGELEVANFAYSTLAIAINNAGLDDLRVIAHEFRDGVPGYYSQEYLVLAEGTVKTVADLKGKVIGTNAAGSAVDVATRAMLRKAGLEDKRDYTVLEAPFPTMRAMLAEKKVDMIPGVLPFSLDPELRKIARPVFTQREAIGEAEMIIWVVRKPFIDQHRAAMVDFMEDTVRIVHWYLDPANQKAAAEIASKVTKQPAERFGWLFTKADYYRDPDMLPNLEALQKNMDMTTDLGFVKGKVDIASHVDLSIVKEAAARIK
;
A
#
# COMPACT_ATOMS: atom_id res chain seq x y z
N MET A 1 -2.57 21.89 -14.74
CA MET A 1 -2.64 20.43 -15.08
C MET A 1 -3.53 19.73 -14.06
N LYS A 2 -4.33 18.71 -14.46
CA LYS A 2 -5.12 17.90 -13.51
C LYS A 2 -4.34 16.64 -13.16
N ILE A 3 -4.27 16.32 -11.86
CA ILE A 3 -3.69 15.10 -11.33
C ILE A 3 -4.78 14.34 -10.56
N ARG A 4 -5.06 13.09 -10.94
CA ARG A 4 -5.89 12.17 -10.19
C ARG A 4 -4.96 11.16 -9.51
N VAL A 5 -5.03 11.10 -8.16
CA VAL A 5 -4.22 10.20 -7.34
C VAL A 5 -5.11 9.16 -6.69
N SER A 6 -4.72 7.90 -6.77
CA SER A 6 -5.47 6.79 -6.17
C SER A 6 -5.07 6.52 -4.71
N TRP A 7 -5.96 5.83 -3.98
CA TRP A 7 -5.68 5.29 -2.66
C TRP A 7 -6.60 4.11 -2.33
N VAL A 8 -6.22 3.28 -1.36
CA VAL A 8 -6.97 2.09 -0.91
C VAL A 8 -7.35 2.21 0.56
N ALA A 9 -6.36 2.33 1.44
CA ALA A 9 -6.53 2.36 2.89
C ALA A 9 -6.49 3.80 3.43
N PRO A 10 -7.55 4.25 4.13
CA PRO A 10 -7.56 5.60 4.68
C PRO A 10 -6.40 5.77 5.67
N VAL A 11 -5.84 6.96 5.72
CA VAL A 11 -4.70 7.41 6.52
C VAL A 11 -3.37 6.68 6.27
N SER A 12 -3.40 5.43 5.82
CA SER A 12 -2.20 4.70 5.40
C SER A 12 -1.69 5.18 4.05
N ASN A 13 -2.59 5.55 3.13
CA ASN A 13 -2.22 6.13 1.84
C ASN A 13 -2.29 7.66 1.88
N TRP A 14 -1.22 8.34 1.40
CA TRP A 14 -1.10 9.80 1.44
C TRP A 14 -2.28 10.52 0.77
N ALA A 15 -2.74 10.05 -0.39
CA ALA A 15 -3.82 10.71 -1.13
C ALA A 15 -5.13 10.79 -0.33
N SER A 16 -5.35 9.93 0.66
CA SER A 16 -6.54 9.95 1.52
C SER A 16 -6.58 11.13 2.51
N ILE A 17 -5.42 11.69 2.84
CA ILE A 17 -5.24 12.76 3.83
C ILE A 17 -4.53 14.01 3.27
N TRP A 18 -4.01 13.92 2.04
CA TRP A 18 -3.24 14.99 1.41
C TRP A 18 -4.03 16.30 1.35
N LEU A 19 -5.29 16.26 0.90
CA LEU A 19 -6.15 17.45 0.76
C LEU A 19 -6.54 18.10 2.11
N GLU A 20 -6.38 17.40 3.22
CA GLU A 20 -6.60 17.97 4.56
C GLU A 20 -5.46 18.91 4.98
N LYS A 21 -4.33 18.88 4.25
CA LYS A 21 -3.16 19.75 4.45
C LYS A 21 -2.84 20.59 3.21
N GLN A 22 -3.83 20.88 2.36
CA GLN A 22 -3.65 21.73 1.19
C GLN A 22 -3.15 23.15 1.50
N ASP A 23 -3.28 23.60 2.75
CA ASP A 23 -2.73 24.87 3.23
C ASP A 23 -1.18 24.94 3.12
N LEU A 24 -0.51 23.77 3.07
CA LEU A 24 0.93 23.66 2.85
C LEU A 24 1.32 23.58 1.36
N ALA A 25 0.35 23.37 0.48
CA ALA A 25 0.59 23.25 -0.95
C ALA A 25 0.75 24.62 -1.61
N ARG A 26 1.95 24.94 -2.08
CA ARG A 26 2.30 26.23 -2.68
C ARG A 26 1.88 26.35 -4.14
N HIS A 27 1.75 25.20 -4.81
CA HIS A 27 1.54 25.08 -6.25
C HIS A 27 0.13 24.61 -6.64
N LEU A 28 -0.64 24.10 -5.66
CA LEU A 28 -2.03 23.68 -5.86
C LEU A 28 -2.89 24.85 -6.35
N GLY A 29 -3.67 24.62 -7.42
CA GLY A 29 -4.47 25.65 -8.06
C GLY A 29 -3.69 26.58 -9.01
N LYS A 30 -2.34 26.43 -9.10
CA LYS A 30 -1.46 27.17 -10.01
C LYS A 30 -0.91 26.28 -11.11
N SER A 31 0.02 25.38 -10.76
CA SER A 31 0.63 24.43 -11.69
C SER A 31 -0.24 23.20 -11.91
N TYR A 32 -0.99 22.78 -10.90
CA TYR A 32 -1.85 21.58 -10.94
C TYR A 32 -3.10 21.74 -10.09
N THR A 33 -4.09 20.90 -10.39
CA THR A 33 -5.25 20.60 -9.53
C THR A 33 -5.20 19.14 -9.14
N LEU A 34 -5.71 18.78 -7.94
CA LEU A 34 -5.64 17.43 -7.39
C LEU A 34 -7.03 16.85 -7.12
N GLU A 35 -7.23 15.61 -7.56
CA GLU A 35 -8.38 14.78 -7.19
C GLU A 35 -7.88 13.46 -6.60
N ALA A 36 -8.43 13.05 -5.46
CA ALA A 36 -8.13 11.77 -4.84
C ALA A 36 -9.25 10.77 -5.08
N ALA A 37 -8.92 9.58 -5.58
CA ALA A 37 -9.89 8.53 -5.89
C ALA A 37 -9.61 7.25 -5.08
N ARG A 38 -10.63 6.70 -4.43
CA ARG A 38 -10.54 5.45 -3.67
C ARG A 38 -10.81 4.24 -4.54
N TYR A 39 -9.98 3.19 -4.36
CA TYR A 39 -10.15 1.88 -5.00
C TYR A 39 -10.22 0.77 -3.94
N ALA A 40 -10.79 -0.39 -4.31
CA ALA A 40 -10.89 -1.55 -3.43
C ALA A 40 -9.53 -2.25 -3.23
N GLY A 41 -8.61 -2.11 -4.19
CA GLY A 41 -7.28 -2.68 -4.16
C GLY A 41 -6.42 -2.14 -5.30
N THR A 42 -5.12 -2.35 -5.22
CA THR A 42 -4.18 -1.84 -6.24
C THR A 42 -4.34 -2.51 -7.62
N PRO A 43 -4.66 -3.81 -7.78
CA PRO A 43 -4.83 -4.41 -9.11
C PRO A 43 -5.93 -3.76 -9.96
N VAL A 44 -7.02 -3.28 -9.36
CA VAL A 44 -8.12 -2.65 -10.11
C VAL A 44 -7.75 -1.26 -10.64
N MET A 45 -6.66 -0.67 -10.18
CA MET A 45 -6.17 0.62 -10.69
C MET A 45 -5.44 0.50 -12.03
N VAL A 46 -4.99 -0.72 -12.41
CA VAL A 46 -4.22 -0.94 -13.64
C VAL A 46 -5.00 -0.48 -14.87
N THR A 47 -6.29 -0.79 -14.93
CA THR A 47 -7.16 -0.34 -16.04
C THR A 47 -7.28 1.18 -16.09
N ALA A 48 -7.46 1.85 -14.94
CA ALA A 48 -7.57 3.30 -14.87
C ALA A 48 -6.26 4.01 -15.26
N ALA A 49 -5.11 3.42 -14.87
CA ALA A 49 -3.79 3.91 -15.29
C ALA A 49 -3.57 3.71 -16.80
N ALA A 50 -4.01 2.58 -17.36
CA ALA A 50 -3.90 2.26 -18.78
C ALA A 50 -4.75 3.20 -19.65
N SER A 51 -5.99 3.50 -19.22
CA SER A 51 -6.91 4.38 -19.95
C SER A 51 -6.59 5.88 -19.80
N GLY A 52 -5.64 6.26 -18.93
CA GLY A 52 -5.33 7.65 -18.61
C GLY A 52 -6.41 8.33 -17.75
N GLU A 53 -7.21 7.54 -17.03
CA GLU A 53 -8.15 8.05 -16.02
C GLU A 53 -7.48 8.29 -14.66
N LEU A 54 -6.22 7.89 -14.51
CA LEU A 54 -5.43 8.01 -13.31
C LEU A 54 -4.00 8.40 -13.68
N GLU A 55 -3.56 9.59 -13.28
CA GLU A 55 -2.21 10.10 -13.58
C GLU A 55 -1.17 9.54 -12.61
N VAL A 56 -1.50 9.50 -11.31
CA VAL A 56 -0.63 8.96 -10.26
C VAL A 56 -1.33 7.79 -9.58
N ALA A 57 -0.85 6.59 -9.81
CA ALA A 57 -1.39 5.38 -9.20
C ALA A 57 -0.51 4.94 -8.02
N ASN A 58 -1.13 4.65 -6.86
CA ASN A 58 -0.43 4.02 -5.75
C ASN A 58 -0.47 2.50 -5.92
N PHE A 59 0.53 1.95 -6.57
CA PHE A 59 0.63 0.51 -6.81
C PHE A 59 1.36 -0.21 -5.69
N ALA A 60 0.94 -1.44 -5.43
CA ALA A 60 1.77 -2.41 -4.72
C ALA A 60 2.90 -2.91 -5.64
N TYR A 61 3.99 -3.40 -5.07
CA TYR A 61 5.08 -4.04 -5.82
C TYR A 61 4.57 -5.11 -6.80
N SER A 62 3.62 -5.93 -6.36
CA SER A 62 3.00 -6.99 -7.17
C SER A 62 2.16 -6.43 -8.31
N THR A 63 1.41 -5.36 -8.04
CA THR A 63 0.59 -4.69 -9.06
C THR A 63 1.45 -4.05 -10.14
N LEU A 64 2.61 -3.48 -9.79
CA LEU A 64 3.56 -2.96 -10.78
C LEU A 64 4.05 -4.08 -11.70
N ALA A 65 4.47 -5.22 -11.14
CA ALA A 65 4.91 -6.37 -11.93
C ALA A 65 3.81 -6.88 -12.88
N ILE A 66 2.57 -6.98 -12.38
CA ILE A 66 1.39 -7.39 -13.15
C ILE A 66 1.08 -6.37 -14.26
N ALA A 67 1.12 -5.07 -13.95
CA ALA A 67 0.82 -4.01 -14.91
C ALA A 67 1.81 -4.01 -16.07
N ILE A 68 3.10 -4.16 -15.79
CA ILE A 68 4.13 -4.22 -16.82
C ILE A 68 4.01 -5.49 -17.65
N ASN A 69 4.01 -6.68 -17.03
CA ASN A 69 4.08 -7.94 -17.76
C ASN A 69 2.75 -8.39 -18.38
N ASN A 70 1.63 -8.21 -17.65
CA ASN A 70 0.36 -8.76 -18.11
C ASN A 70 -0.51 -7.73 -18.84
N ALA A 71 -0.39 -6.44 -18.49
CA ALA A 71 -1.13 -5.36 -19.14
C ALA A 71 -0.29 -4.58 -20.17
N GLY A 72 1.00 -4.88 -20.35
CA GLY A 72 1.89 -4.25 -21.31
C GLY A 72 2.16 -2.77 -21.03
N LEU A 73 2.13 -2.35 -19.77
CA LEU A 73 2.37 -0.96 -19.39
C LEU A 73 3.88 -0.68 -19.16
N ASP A 74 4.70 -0.93 -20.17
CA ASP A 74 6.16 -0.78 -20.10
C ASP A 74 6.64 0.66 -19.86
N ASP A 75 5.78 1.63 -20.08
CA ASP A 75 6.06 3.05 -19.88
C ASP A 75 5.76 3.55 -18.46
N LEU A 76 5.33 2.67 -17.54
CA LEU A 76 5.22 3.03 -16.13
C LEU A 76 6.58 3.36 -15.52
N ARG A 77 6.59 4.41 -14.68
CA ARG A 77 7.76 4.82 -13.90
C ARG A 77 7.40 4.99 -12.44
N VAL A 78 8.15 4.33 -11.57
CA VAL A 78 8.14 4.60 -10.12
C VAL A 78 8.74 5.96 -9.90
N ILE A 79 7.98 6.88 -9.32
CA ILE A 79 8.42 8.25 -9.05
C ILE A 79 8.63 8.52 -7.56
N ALA A 80 7.99 7.75 -6.68
CA ALA A 80 8.09 7.96 -5.25
C ALA A 80 7.70 6.71 -4.45
N HIS A 81 8.17 6.69 -3.21
CA HIS A 81 7.79 5.79 -2.13
C HIS A 81 6.50 6.26 -1.44
N GLU A 82 5.70 5.32 -0.93
CA GLU A 82 4.59 5.66 -0.05
C GLU A 82 4.79 5.08 1.36
N PHE A 83 5.00 3.77 1.48
CA PHE A 83 5.41 3.14 2.73
C PHE A 83 6.03 1.75 2.52
N ARG A 84 6.87 1.33 3.47
CA ARG A 84 7.46 0.00 3.56
C ARG A 84 6.91 -0.78 4.74
N ASP A 85 6.74 -2.08 4.54
CA ASP A 85 6.40 -3.04 5.58
C ASP A 85 7.63 -3.88 5.94
N GLY A 86 7.68 -4.38 7.16
CA GLY A 86 8.73 -5.28 7.59
C GLY A 86 10.06 -4.61 7.95
N VAL A 87 10.14 -3.28 7.94
CA VAL A 87 11.33 -2.55 8.41
C VAL A 87 11.53 -2.78 9.91
N PRO A 88 12.75 -3.15 10.36
CA PRO A 88 13.01 -3.38 11.78
C PRO A 88 12.62 -2.20 12.67
N GLY A 89 11.89 -2.48 13.74
CA GLY A 89 11.44 -1.47 14.70
C GLY A 89 10.16 -0.72 14.31
N TYR A 90 9.57 -1.03 13.15
CA TYR A 90 8.29 -0.51 12.69
C TYR A 90 7.23 -1.60 12.64
N TYR A 91 5.97 -1.21 12.47
CA TYR A 91 4.87 -2.14 12.28
C TYR A 91 5.14 -3.06 11.08
N SER A 92 4.78 -4.33 11.25
CA SER A 92 4.66 -5.28 10.14
C SER A 92 3.26 -5.84 10.13
N GLN A 93 2.61 -5.77 8.99
CA GLN A 93 1.24 -6.23 8.79
C GLN A 93 1.06 -7.65 9.31
N GLU A 94 0.03 -7.83 10.11
CA GLU A 94 -0.35 -9.12 10.69
C GLU A 94 -1.36 -9.84 9.80
N TYR A 95 -1.33 -11.16 9.83
CA TYR A 95 -2.38 -12.01 9.26
C TYR A 95 -3.13 -12.68 10.39
N LEU A 96 -4.43 -12.41 10.47
CA LEU A 96 -5.25 -12.60 11.65
C LEU A 96 -6.21 -13.78 11.49
N VAL A 97 -6.29 -14.60 12.52
CA VAL A 97 -7.24 -15.71 12.66
C VAL A 97 -8.06 -15.54 13.93
N LEU A 98 -9.19 -16.23 14.09
CA LEU A 98 -9.94 -16.20 15.34
C LEU A 98 -9.09 -16.72 16.51
N ALA A 99 -9.06 -15.96 17.61
CA ALA A 99 -8.27 -16.30 18.80
C ALA A 99 -8.67 -17.68 19.38
N GLU A 100 -9.98 -17.90 19.49
CA GLU A 100 -10.60 -19.15 19.95
C GLU A 100 -10.83 -20.18 18.81
N GLY A 101 -10.26 -19.91 17.62
CA GLY A 101 -10.39 -20.80 16.45
C GLY A 101 -9.47 -22.02 16.48
N THR A 102 -9.67 -22.90 15.52
CA THR A 102 -8.87 -24.13 15.34
C THR A 102 -7.51 -23.88 14.70
N VAL A 103 -7.33 -22.78 13.98
CA VAL A 103 -6.08 -22.41 13.34
C VAL A 103 -5.10 -21.91 14.40
N LYS A 104 -4.02 -22.61 14.67
CA LYS A 104 -2.95 -22.23 15.62
C LYS A 104 -1.65 -21.89 14.90
N THR A 105 -1.39 -22.54 13.79
CA THR A 105 -0.19 -22.37 12.95
C THR A 105 -0.58 -22.15 11.48
N VAL A 106 0.37 -21.78 10.65
CA VAL A 106 0.14 -21.64 9.20
C VAL A 106 -0.28 -22.98 8.55
N ALA A 107 0.24 -24.11 9.03
CA ALA A 107 -0.12 -25.44 8.52
C ALA A 107 -1.62 -25.76 8.73
N ASP A 108 -2.24 -25.24 9.78
CA ASP A 108 -3.67 -25.47 10.08
C ASP A 108 -4.60 -24.73 9.08
N LEU A 109 -4.04 -23.92 8.20
CA LEU A 109 -4.77 -23.26 7.10
C LEU A 109 -5.09 -24.22 5.94
N LYS A 110 -4.65 -25.47 6.00
CA LYS A 110 -5.07 -26.51 5.05
C LYS A 110 -6.58 -26.73 5.12
N GLY A 111 -7.24 -26.70 3.96
CA GLY A 111 -8.70 -26.82 3.83
C GLY A 111 -9.49 -25.57 4.23
N LYS A 112 -8.80 -24.44 4.46
CA LYS A 112 -9.40 -23.20 4.96
C LYS A 112 -9.70 -22.20 3.86
N VAL A 113 -10.53 -21.21 4.20
CA VAL A 113 -10.87 -20.05 3.35
C VAL A 113 -10.08 -18.83 3.79
N ILE A 114 -9.30 -18.27 2.88
CA ILE A 114 -8.40 -17.14 3.12
C ILE A 114 -9.00 -15.87 2.54
N GLY A 115 -9.18 -14.84 3.36
CA GLY A 115 -9.64 -13.53 2.90
C GLY A 115 -8.50 -12.74 2.24
N THR A 116 -8.78 -12.10 1.11
CA THR A 116 -7.91 -11.09 0.49
C THR A 116 -8.74 -9.93 -0.06
N ASN A 117 -8.11 -8.77 -0.31
CA ASN A 117 -8.85 -7.64 -0.89
C ASN A 117 -8.97 -7.70 -2.42
N ALA A 118 -7.98 -8.30 -3.07
CA ALA A 118 -7.98 -8.52 -4.51
C ALA A 118 -6.89 -9.53 -4.87
N ALA A 119 -7.13 -10.39 -5.85
CA ALA A 119 -6.13 -11.30 -6.39
C ALA A 119 -4.94 -10.51 -6.96
N GLY A 120 -3.72 -10.95 -6.66
CA GLY A 120 -2.48 -10.29 -7.08
C GLY A 120 -2.14 -9.01 -6.31
N SER A 121 -2.89 -8.64 -5.27
CA SER A 121 -2.49 -7.57 -4.35
C SER A 121 -1.27 -8.01 -3.51
N ALA A 122 -0.57 -7.04 -2.90
CA ALA A 122 0.59 -7.36 -2.05
C ALA A 122 0.24 -8.31 -0.90
N VAL A 123 -0.96 -8.15 -0.31
CA VAL A 123 -1.40 -9.04 0.79
C VAL A 123 -1.72 -10.45 0.29
N ASP A 124 -2.25 -10.60 -0.92
CA ASP A 124 -2.47 -11.91 -1.53
C ASP A 124 -1.14 -12.60 -1.87
N VAL A 125 -0.20 -11.87 -2.46
CA VAL A 125 1.14 -12.39 -2.78
C VAL A 125 1.87 -12.85 -1.52
N ALA A 126 1.89 -12.04 -0.45
CA ALA A 126 2.53 -12.40 0.81
C ALA A 126 1.84 -13.60 1.49
N THR A 127 0.51 -13.65 1.46
CA THR A 127 -0.26 -14.81 1.93
C THR A 127 0.19 -16.08 1.21
N ARG A 128 0.20 -16.09 -0.11
CA ARG A 128 0.60 -17.25 -0.90
C ARG A 128 2.06 -17.63 -0.69
N ALA A 129 2.95 -16.64 -0.52
CA ALA A 129 4.34 -16.90 -0.18
C ALA A 129 4.47 -17.64 1.15
N MET A 130 3.74 -17.22 2.18
CA MET A 130 3.78 -17.88 3.48
C MET A 130 3.15 -19.28 3.45
N LEU A 131 2.00 -19.43 2.80
CA LEU A 131 1.35 -20.73 2.65
C LEU A 131 2.22 -21.73 1.89
N ARG A 132 2.89 -21.28 0.82
CA ARG A 132 3.85 -22.12 0.07
C ARG A 132 5.04 -22.56 0.93
N LYS A 133 5.59 -21.67 1.80
CA LYS A 133 6.63 -22.05 2.78
C LYS A 133 6.17 -23.15 3.74
N ALA A 134 4.88 -23.20 4.04
CA ALA A 134 4.26 -24.26 4.85
C ALA A 134 3.83 -25.51 4.05
N GLY A 135 4.16 -25.56 2.75
CA GLY A 135 3.82 -26.69 1.87
C GLY A 135 2.37 -26.70 1.38
N LEU A 136 1.66 -25.58 1.51
CA LEU A 136 0.27 -25.42 1.07
C LEU A 136 0.20 -24.74 -0.30
N GLU A 137 -0.55 -25.33 -1.22
CA GLU A 137 -0.74 -24.85 -2.59
C GLU A 137 -2.14 -24.31 -2.81
N ASP A 138 -2.23 -23.20 -3.55
CA ASP A 138 -3.50 -22.58 -3.94
C ASP A 138 -4.42 -23.56 -4.68
N LYS A 139 -5.71 -23.47 -4.45
CA LYS A 139 -6.78 -24.31 -5.05
C LYS A 139 -6.72 -25.78 -4.69
N ARG A 140 -5.56 -26.30 -4.25
CA ARG A 140 -5.42 -27.68 -3.77
C ARG A 140 -5.64 -27.78 -2.26
N ASP A 141 -4.99 -26.90 -1.51
CA ASP A 141 -4.93 -26.99 -0.05
C ASP A 141 -5.73 -25.88 0.66
N TYR A 142 -6.10 -24.81 -0.04
CA TYR A 142 -6.93 -23.72 0.49
C TYR A 142 -7.68 -23.00 -0.64
N THR A 143 -8.66 -22.20 -0.29
CA THR A 143 -9.37 -21.31 -1.21
C THR A 143 -9.22 -19.85 -0.80
N VAL A 144 -9.25 -18.93 -1.78
CA VAL A 144 -9.18 -17.49 -1.55
C VAL A 144 -10.52 -16.85 -1.83
N LEU A 145 -10.97 -15.96 -0.92
CA LEU A 145 -12.20 -15.19 -1.06
C LEU A 145 -11.87 -13.70 -1.02
N GLU A 146 -12.26 -13.00 -2.09
CA GLU A 146 -12.03 -11.56 -2.20
C GLU A 146 -13.12 -10.75 -1.48
N ALA A 147 -12.70 -9.77 -0.68
CA ALA A 147 -13.59 -8.83 -0.01
C ALA A 147 -12.87 -7.53 0.37
N PRO A 148 -13.56 -6.37 0.36
CA PRO A 148 -12.98 -5.10 0.80
C PRO A 148 -12.50 -5.16 2.26
N PHE A 149 -11.38 -4.52 2.60
CA PHE A 149 -10.82 -4.49 3.96
C PHE A 149 -11.83 -4.15 5.06
N PRO A 150 -12.75 -3.17 4.90
CA PRO A 150 -13.72 -2.84 5.94
C PRO A 150 -14.66 -3.98 6.33
N THR A 151 -14.89 -4.96 5.44
CA THR A 151 -15.82 -6.09 5.69
C THR A 151 -15.13 -7.30 6.32
N MET A 152 -13.81 -7.36 6.33
CA MET A 152 -13.03 -8.55 6.72
C MET A 152 -13.25 -8.95 8.17
N ARG A 153 -13.39 -7.97 9.10
CA ARG A 153 -13.72 -8.30 10.50
C ARG A 153 -15.02 -9.10 10.64
N ALA A 154 -16.07 -8.64 9.96
CA ALA A 154 -17.36 -9.34 10.00
C ALA A 154 -17.26 -10.74 9.39
N MET A 155 -16.55 -10.88 8.26
CA MET A 155 -16.34 -12.17 7.60
C MET A 155 -15.59 -13.16 8.50
N LEU A 156 -14.56 -12.70 9.21
CA LEU A 156 -13.82 -13.52 10.17
C LEU A 156 -14.70 -13.92 11.36
N ALA A 157 -15.44 -12.96 11.94
CA ALA A 157 -16.36 -13.20 13.06
C ALA A 157 -17.47 -14.20 12.71
N GLU A 158 -18.01 -14.09 11.49
CA GLU A 158 -19.06 -14.98 10.95
C GLU A 158 -18.48 -16.31 10.40
N LYS A 159 -17.18 -16.53 10.51
CA LYS A 159 -16.48 -17.73 9.99
C LYS A 159 -16.67 -17.96 8.48
N LYS A 160 -16.90 -16.90 7.70
CA LYS A 160 -16.91 -16.94 6.24
C LYS A 160 -15.51 -17.06 5.66
N VAL A 161 -14.51 -16.59 6.41
CA VAL A 161 -13.09 -16.81 6.17
C VAL A 161 -12.43 -17.23 7.47
N ASP A 162 -11.32 -17.97 7.37
CA ASP A 162 -10.55 -18.47 8.51
C ASP A 162 -9.36 -17.56 8.84
N MET A 163 -8.88 -16.78 7.86
CA MET A 163 -7.79 -15.82 8.00
C MET A 163 -8.06 -14.55 7.18
N ILE A 164 -7.63 -13.41 7.71
CA ILE A 164 -7.69 -12.10 7.04
C ILE A 164 -6.37 -11.35 7.14
N PRO A 165 -6.01 -10.50 6.15
CA PRO A 165 -4.91 -9.55 6.28
C PRO A 165 -5.31 -8.39 7.21
N GLY A 166 -4.46 -8.09 8.18
CA GLY A 166 -4.63 -6.99 9.13
C GLY A 166 -3.98 -5.70 8.63
N VAL A 167 -4.57 -5.08 7.63
CA VAL A 167 -4.08 -3.80 7.08
C VAL A 167 -4.45 -2.64 8.00
N LEU A 168 -3.50 -1.72 8.25
CA LEU A 168 -3.80 -0.47 8.96
C LEU A 168 -4.77 0.41 8.15
N PRO A 169 -5.72 1.10 8.80
CA PRO A 169 -6.01 1.14 10.24
C PRO A 169 -6.93 0.00 10.72
N PHE A 170 -7.44 -0.86 9.84
CA PHE A 170 -8.46 -1.87 10.16
C PHE A 170 -7.99 -2.92 11.17
N SER A 171 -6.70 -3.28 11.15
CA SER A 171 -6.12 -4.23 12.09
C SER A 171 -6.17 -3.75 13.55
N LEU A 172 -6.25 -2.45 13.77
CA LEU A 172 -6.32 -1.84 15.11
C LEU A 172 -7.75 -1.60 15.60
N ASP A 173 -8.76 -2.10 14.88
CA ASP A 173 -10.15 -2.08 15.36
C ASP A 173 -10.24 -2.85 16.68
N PRO A 174 -10.66 -2.20 17.81
CA PRO A 174 -10.78 -2.87 19.11
C PRO A 174 -11.69 -4.11 19.08
N GLU A 175 -12.75 -4.08 18.28
CA GLU A 175 -13.64 -5.23 18.17
C GLU A 175 -12.98 -6.42 17.45
N LEU A 176 -12.11 -6.14 16.46
CA LEU A 176 -11.29 -7.17 15.84
C LEU A 176 -10.26 -7.74 16.83
N ARG A 177 -9.61 -6.87 17.60
CA ARG A 177 -8.60 -7.27 18.60
C ARG A 177 -9.14 -8.14 19.73
N LYS A 178 -10.44 -8.05 20.05
CA LYS A 178 -11.08 -8.94 21.01
C LYS A 178 -11.22 -10.37 20.53
N ILE A 179 -11.36 -10.58 19.21
CA ILE A 179 -11.70 -11.88 18.64
C ILE A 179 -10.59 -12.50 17.82
N ALA A 180 -9.54 -11.74 17.45
CA ALA A 180 -8.52 -12.20 16.54
C ALA A 180 -7.12 -12.10 17.12
N ARG A 181 -6.24 -12.98 16.65
CA ARG A 181 -4.79 -12.97 16.93
C ARG A 181 -4.00 -13.16 15.66
N PRO A 182 -2.74 -12.70 15.59
CA PRO A 182 -1.88 -12.98 14.46
C PRO A 182 -1.47 -14.46 14.41
N VAL A 183 -1.35 -14.98 13.20
CA VAL A 183 -0.77 -16.30 12.92
C VAL A 183 0.61 -16.16 12.25
N PHE A 184 0.83 -15.08 11.51
CA PHE A 184 2.14 -14.64 11.00
C PHE A 184 2.09 -13.17 10.63
N THR A 185 3.24 -12.60 10.32
CA THR A 185 3.41 -11.21 9.86
C THR A 185 3.91 -11.16 8.43
N GLN A 186 3.75 -10.02 7.78
CA GLN A 186 4.30 -9.72 6.45
C GLN A 186 5.82 -9.97 6.41
N ARG A 187 6.54 -9.53 7.47
CA ARG A 187 7.99 -9.74 7.59
C ARG A 187 8.37 -11.21 7.61
N GLU A 188 7.62 -12.07 8.31
CA GLU A 188 7.85 -13.52 8.33
C GLU A 188 7.57 -14.13 6.97
N ALA A 189 6.56 -13.61 6.26
CA ALA A 189 6.19 -14.10 4.94
C ALA A 189 7.24 -13.78 3.87
N ILE A 190 7.68 -12.51 3.79
CA ILE A 190 8.47 -12.03 2.63
C ILE A 190 9.65 -11.12 2.99
N GLY A 191 9.89 -10.85 4.28
CA GLY A 191 10.89 -9.88 4.73
C GLY A 191 10.43 -8.44 4.56
N GLU A 192 11.38 -7.52 4.32
CA GLU A 192 11.07 -6.13 4.01
C GLU A 192 10.39 -6.01 2.64
N ALA A 193 9.30 -5.27 2.59
CA ALA A 193 8.56 -4.99 1.38
C ALA A 193 8.48 -3.49 1.11
N GLU A 194 8.88 -3.08 -0.10
CA GLU A 194 8.51 -1.79 -0.67
C GLU A 194 7.02 -1.87 -1.04
N MET A 195 6.17 -1.66 -0.02
CA MET A 195 4.78 -2.12 -0.04
C MET A 195 3.94 -1.37 -1.04
N ILE A 196 4.02 -0.03 -1.00
CA ILE A 196 3.29 0.86 -1.90
C ILE A 196 4.23 1.94 -2.44
N ILE A 197 4.14 2.14 -3.74
CA ILE A 197 4.89 3.12 -4.52
C ILE A 197 3.93 3.95 -5.38
N TRP A 198 4.34 5.14 -5.74
CA TRP A 198 3.63 5.95 -6.72
C TRP A 198 4.21 5.76 -8.10
N VAL A 199 3.35 5.46 -9.06
CA VAL A 199 3.71 5.24 -10.46
C VAL A 199 2.96 6.19 -11.38
N VAL A 200 3.63 6.59 -12.46
CA VAL A 200 3.13 7.50 -13.49
C VAL A 200 3.53 6.97 -14.86
N ARG A 201 2.73 7.19 -15.88
CA ARG A 201 3.09 6.88 -17.27
C ARG A 201 4.16 7.86 -17.76
N LYS A 202 5.23 7.35 -18.38
CA LYS A 202 6.35 8.18 -18.88
C LYS A 202 5.90 9.32 -19.81
N PRO A 203 4.98 9.12 -20.78
CA PRO A 203 4.51 10.22 -21.62
C PRO A 203 3.90 11.38 -20.82
N PHE A 204 3.20 11.10 -19.72
CA PHE A 204 2.64 12.14 -18.86
C PHE A 204 3.75 12.93 -18.14
N ILE A 205 4.79 12.22 -17.64
CA ILE A 205 5.96 12.85 -17.03
C ILE A 205 6.65 13.77 -18.05
N ASP A 206 6.95 13.26 -19.25
CA ASP A 206 7.66 14.01 -20.30
C ASP A 206 6.91 15.30 -20.69
N GLN A 207 5.58 15.20 -20.78
CA GLN A 207 4.74 16.35 -21.14
C GLN A 207 4.57 17.37 -20.01
N HIS A 208 4.61 16.93 -18.75
CA HIS A 208 4.21 17.75 -17.59
C HIS A 208 5.25 17.81 -16.48
N ARG A 209 6.52 17.55 -16.79
CA ARG A 209 7.59 17.39 -15.79
C ARG A 209 7.63 18.51 -14.75
N ALA A 210 7.59 19.78 -15.16
CA ALA A 210 7.65 20.92 -14.24
C ALA A 210 6.49 20.90 -13.22
N ALA A 211 5.27 20.65 -13.67
CA ALA A 211 4.11 20.56 -12.79
C ALA A 211 4.12 19.30 -11.91
N MET A 212 4.74 18.20 -12.36
CA MET A 212 4.97 17.01 -11.54
C MET A 212 6.00 17.28 -10.43
N VAL A 213 7.06 18.04 -10.69
CA VAL A 213 8.00 18.49 -9.67
C VAL A 213 7.31 19.38 -8.64
N ASP A 214 6.48 20.34 -9.06
CA ASP A 214 5.70 21.20 -8.18
C ASP A 214 4.74 20.40 -7.30
N PHE A 215 4.04 19.41 -7.87
CA PHE A 215 3.19 18.50 -7.13
C PHE A 215 3.97 17.68 -6.10
N MET A 216 5.12 17.15 -6.47
CA MET A 216 5.95 16.37 -5.54
C MET A 216 6.61 17.25 -4.48
N GLU A 217 6.95 18.52 -4.78
CA GLU A 217 7.43 19.49 -3.78
C GLU A 217 6.36 19.72 -2.70
N ASP A 218 5.13 19.99 -3.10
CA ASP A 218 4.01 20.13 -2.16
C ASP A 218 3.76 18.84 -1.38
N THR A 219 3.86 17.69 -2.04
CA THR A 219 3.67 16.37 -1.42
C THR A 219 4.74 16.09 -0.37
N VAL A 220 6.02 16.25 -0.68
CA VAL A 220 7.12 16.02 0.28
C VAL A 220 7.01 16.99 1.46
N ARG A 221 6.63 18.27 1.23
CA ARG A 221 6.39 19.23 2.32
C ARG A 221 5.26 18.78 3.24
N ILE A 222 4.19 18.25 2.69
CA ILE A 222 3.07 17.70 3.47
C ILE A 222 3.51 16.43 4.22
N VAL A 223 4.28 15.54 3.58
CA VAL A 223 4.86 14.34 4.22
C VAL A 223 5.75 14.72 5.39
N HIS A 224 6.66 15.71 5.24
CA HIS A 224 7.49 16.21 6.34
C HIS A 224 6.64 16.69 7.51
N TRP A 225 5.54 17.41 7.22
CA TRP A 225 4.63 17.89 8.26
C TRP A 225 3.98 16.72 9.01
N TYR A 226 3.48 15.69 8.31
CA TYR A 226 2.86 14.54 8.94
C TYR A 226 3.84 13.70 9.75
N LEU A 227 5.10 13.60 9.30
CA LEU A 227 6.14 12.82 9.98
C LEU A 227 6.81 13.57 11.14
N ASP A 228 6.57 14.87 11.29
CA ASP A 228 7.06 15.63 12.44
C ASP A 228 6.27 15.24 13.70
N PRO A 229 6.94 14.70 14.76
CA PRO A 229 6.27 14.36 16.01
C PRO A 229 5.51 15.50 16.67
N ALA A 230 5.91 16.76 16.43
CA ALA A 230 5.21 17.93 16.96
C ALA A 230 3.79 18.06 16.40
N ASN A 231 3.50 17.49 15.22
CA ASN A 231 2.21 17.54 14.55
C ASN A 231 1.33 16.30 14.80
N GLN A 232 1.79 15.32 15.58
CA GLN A 232 1.14 14.05 15.76
C GLN A 232 -0.32 14.17 16.22
N LYS A 233 -0.63 15.09 17.16
CA LYS A 233 -1.99 15.35 17.61
C LYS A 233 -2.88 15.87 16.48
N ALA A 234 -2.40 16.85 15.72
CA ALA A 234 -3.13 17.40 14.58
C ALA A 234 -3.32 16.36 13.46
N ALA A 235 -2.33 15.50 13.22
CA ALA A 235 -2.44 14.37 12.29
C ALA A 235 -3.52 13.37 12.72
N ALA A 236 -3.62 13.07 14.02
CA ALA A 236 -4.67 12.22 14.58
C ALA A 236 -6.08 12.86 14.43
N GLU A 237 -6.20 14.17 14.59
CA GLU A 237 -7.45 14.91 14.36
C GLU A 237 -7.87 14.86 12.87
N ILE A 238 -6.93 14.99 11.95
CA ILE A 238 -7.18 14.79 10.51
C ILE A 238 -7.63 13.35 10.23
N ALA A 239 -6.95 12.36 10.79
CA ALA A 239 -7.34 10.97 10.65
C ALA A 239 -8.76 10.70 11.18
N SER A 240 -9.12 11.30 12.30
CA SER A 240 -10.47 11.27 12.86
C SER A 240 -11.50 11.84 11.88
N LYS A 241 -11.23 13.00 11.31
CA LYS A 241 -12.10 13.66 10.32
C LYS A 241 -12.34 12.76 9.10
N VAL A 242 -11.27 12.19 8.54
CA VAL A 242 -11.33 11.36 7.32
C VAL A 242 -12.03 10.03 7.57
N THR A 243 -11.76 9.38 8.69
CA THR A 243 -12.26 8.04 8.99
C THR A 243 -13.57 8.00 9.75
N LYS A 244 -14.01 9.16 10.32
CA LYS A 244 -15.15 9.26 11.24
C LYS A 244 -14.98 8.40 12.51
N GLN A 245 -13.73 8.22 12.95
CA GLN A 245 -13.38 7.52 14.19
C GLN A 245 -12.78 8.49 15.20
N PRO A 246 -12.85 8.22 16.51
CA PRO A 246 -12.25 9.08 17.54
C PRO A 246 -10.74 9.28 17.33
N ALA A 247 -10.21 10.49 17.56
CA ALA A 247 -8.80 10.84 17.33
C ALA A 247 -7.84 10.01 18.18
N GLU A 248 -8.27 9.60 19.37
CA GLU A 248 -7.49 8.77 20.30
C GLU A 248 -7.12 7.41 19.72
N ARG A 249 -7.83 6.94 18.68
CA ARG A 249 -7.54 5.70 17.96
C ARG A 249 -6.33 5.83 17.03
N PHE A 250 -5.81 7.03 16.79
CA PHE A 250 -4.74 7.30 15.82
C PHE A 250 -3.40 7.69 16.46
N GLY A 251 -3.22 7.40 17.76
CA GLY A 251 -1.93 7.62 18.44
C GLY A 251 -0.74 6.82 17.87
N TRP A 252 -1.01 5.80 17.08
CA TRP A 252 -0.02 4.98 16.39
C TRP A 252 0.48 5.62 15.06
N LEU A 253 -0.33 6.49 14.46
CA LEU A 253 -0.12 7.04 13.12
C LEU A 253 1.19 7.83 13.07
N PHE A 254 2.02 7.55 12.06
CA PHE A 254 3.35 8.14 11.82
C PHE A 254 4.37 7.90 12.94
N THR A 255 4.14 6.91 13.79
CA THR A 255 5.10 6.44 14.81
C THR A 255 5.74 5.11 14.40
N LYS A 256 6.54 4.51 15.27
CA LYS A 256 7.05 3.13 15.05
C LYS A 256 5.95 2.05 15.09
N ALA A 257 4.76 2.38 15.57
CA ALA A 257 3.60 1.50 15.49
C ALA A 257 2.86 1.59 14.14
N ASP A 258 3.36 2.40 13.20
CA ASP A 258 2.94 2.50 11.81
C ASP A 258 3.95 1.84 10.87
N TYR A 259 3.63 1.73 9.60
CA TYR A 259 4.57 1.41 8.52
C TYR A 259 5.71 2.44 8.47
N TYR A 260 6.88 2.00 8.01
CA TYR A 260 7.97 2.93 7.74
C TYR A 260 7.66 3.83 6.54
N ARG A 261 7.93 5.11 6.69
CA ARG A 261 7.85 6.10 5.61
C ARG A 261 9.17 6.86 5.49
N ASP A 262 9.70 6.93 4.28
CA ASP A 262 10.85 7.77 3.98
C ASP A 262 10.39 9.23 3.88
N PRO A 263 11.01 10.18 4.61
CA PRO A 263 10.56 11.57 4.60
C PRO A 263 10.70 12.25 3.23
N ASP A 264 11.71 11.90 2.46
CA ASP A 264 11.91 12.41 1.09
C ASP A 264 11.22 11.52 0.03
N MET A 265 10.41 10.55 0.47
CA MET A 265 9.66 9.61 -0.37
C MET A 265 10.53 8.78 -1.32
N LEU A 266 11.76 8.42 -0.89
CA LEU A 266 12.67 7.61 -1.70
C LEU A 266 12.44 6.10 -1.47
N PRO A 267 12.18 5.31 -2.53
CA PRO A 267 11.94 3.87 -2.42
C PRO A 267 13.23 3.08 -2.19
N ASN A 268 13.09 1.94 -1.51
CA ASN A 268 14.11 0.91 -1.47
C ASN A 268 14.01 0.03 -2.72
N LEU A 269 14.80 0.35 -3.74
CA LEU A 269 14.74 -0.35 -5.03
C LEU A 269 15.19 -1.81 -4.95
N GLU A 270 16.10 -2.15 -4.01
CA GLU A 270 16.50 -3.55 -3.80
C GLU A 270 15.36 -4.38 -3.23
N ALA A 271 14.65 -3.87 -2.22
CA ALA A 271 13.47 -4.52 -1.69
C ALA A 271 12.36 -4.64 -2.75
N LEU A 272 12.13 -3.58 -3.52
CA LEU A 272 11.14 -3.57 -4.61
C LEU A 272 11.45 -4.65 -5.65
N GLN A 273 12.71 -4.78 -6.10
CA GLN A 273 13.12 -5.81 -7.06
C GLN A 273 12.86 -7.22 -6.50
N LYS A 274 13.27 -7.49 -5.25
CA LYS A 274 13.03 -8.79 -4.60
C LYS A 274 11.55 -9.13 -4.51
N ASN A 275 10.71 -8.15 -4.17
CA ASN A 275 9.27 -8.36 -4.05
C ASN A 275 8.60 -8.62 -5.42
N MET A 276 9.08 -7.96 -6.49
CA MET A 276 8.61 -8.22 -7.85
C MET A 276 9.06 -9.59 -8.36
N ASP A 277 10.31 -9.98 -8.12
CA ASP A 277 10.83 -11.32 -8.46
C ASP A 277 10.01 -12.42 -7.77
N MET A 278 9.68 -12.25 -6.50
CA MET A 278 8.82 -13.19 -5.76
C MET A 278 7.41 -13.27 -6.37
N THR A 279 6.85 -12.15 -6.85
CA THR A 279 5.55 -12.16 -7.57
C THR A 279 5.63 -13.04 -8.82
N THR A 280 6.76 -13.02 -9.52
CA THR A 280 7.04 -13.89 -10.66
C THR A 280 7.18 -15.36 -10.23
N ASP A 281 7.96 -15.64 -9.18
CA ASP A 281 8.20 -17.00 -8.67
C ASP A 281 6.92 -17.67 -8.15
N LEU A 282 5.95 -16.88 -7.70
CA LEU A 282 4.62 -17.33 -7.31
C LEU A 282 3.67 -17.55 -8.51
N GLY A 283 4.09 -17.20 -9.72
CA GLY A 283 3.33 -17.45 -10.95
C GLY A 283 2.27 -16.39 -11.29
N PHE A 284 2.29 -15.22 -10.65
CA PHE A 284 1.38 -14.12 -11.00
C PHE A 284 1.74 -13.46 -12.34
N VAL A 285 3.01 -13.46 -12.70
CA VAL A 285 3.55 -12.95 -13.96
C VAL A 285 4.52 -13.95 -14.59
N LYS A 286 4.68 -13.92 -15.91
CA LYS A 286 5.49 -14.89 -16.64
C LYS A 286 6.97 -14.52 -16.81
N GLY A 287 7.32 -13.26 -16.64
CA GLY A 287 8.67 -12.76 -16.86
C GLY A 287 9.15 -11.88 -15.72
N LYS A 288 10.47 -11.82 -15.53
CA LYS A 288 11.10 -10.88 -14.61
C LYS A 288 11.06 -9.47 -15.19
N VAL A 289 10.85 -8.48 -14.32
CA VAL A 289 10.93 -7.06 -14.62
C VAL A 289 12.19 -6.53 -13.95
N ASP A 290 13.07 -5.89 -14.72
CA ASP A 290 14.15 -5.10 -14.15
C ASP A 290 13.62 -3.74 -13.72
N ILE A 291 13.51 -3.53 -12.40
CA ILE A 291 12.98 -2.28 -11.85
C ILE A 291 13.79 -1.05 -12.28
N ALA A 292 15.09 -1.19 -12.54
CA ALA A 292 15.94 -0.07 -12.93
C ALA A 292 15.46 0.63 -14.22
N SER A 293 14.83 -0.12 -15.14
CA SER A 293 14.24 0.44 -16.36
C SER A 293 12.88 1.10 -16.16
N HIS A 294 12.28 0.96 -14.99
CA HIS A 294 10.95 1.46 -14.65
C HIS A 294 10.95 2.49 -13.49
N VAL A 295 12.05 3.23 -13.32
CA VAL A 295 12.21 4.21 -12.23
C VAL A 295 12.58 5.56 -12.81
N ASP A 296 11.94 6.62 -12.29
CA ASP A 296 12.36 8.01 -12.49
C ASP A 296 12.24 8.78 -11.16
N LEU A 297 13.28 8.72 -10.35
CA LEU A 297 13.36 9.45 -9.09
C LEU A 297 13.87 10.88 -9.25
N SER A 298 14.12 11.35 -10.47
CA SER A 298 14.62 12.73 -10.70
C SER A 298 13.59 13.76 -10.20
N ILE A 299 12.31 13.47 -10.34
CA ILE A 299 11.20 14.35 -9.94
C ILE A 299 11.18 14.53 -8.42
N VAL A 300 11.11 13.44 -7.65
CA VAL A 300 11.03 13.51 -6.18
C VAL A 300 12.32 14.05 -5.58
N LYS A 301 13.49 13.71 -6.13
CA LYS A 301 14.80 14.24 -5.69
C LYS A 301 14.91 15.75 -5.91
N GLU A 302 14.47 16.25 -7.07
CA GLU A 302 14.41 17.68 -7.35
C GLU A 302 13.42 18.39 -6.40
N ALA A 303 12.25 17.82 -6.19
CA ALA A 303 11.23 18.31 -5.27
C ALA A 303 11.74 18.42 -3.83
N ALA A 304 12.36 17.35 -3.30
CA ALA A 304 12.95 17.33 -1.96
C ALA A 304 14.08 18.37 -1.80
N ALA A 305 14.90 18.57 -2.85
CA ALA A 305 15.95 19.57 -2.83
C ALA A 305 15.44 21.02 -2.76
N ARG A 306 14.22 21.29 -3.22
CA ARG A 306 13.59 22.64 -3.16
C ARG A 306 13.03 22.98 -1.78
N ILE A 307 12.88 22.00 -0.89
CA ILE A 307 12.30 22.17 0.45
C ILE A 307 13.39 22.45 1.51
N LYS A 308 14.63 22.05 1.23
CA LYS A 308 15.81 22.19 2.12
C LYS A 308 16.26 23.64 2.30
#